data_fa8cb350bee5edc7afc955f4f48aab40
#
_entry.id   fa8cb350bee5edc7afc955f4f48aab40
#
_cell.length_a   1.000
_cell.length_b   1.000
_cell.length_c   1.000
_cell.angle_alpha   90.00
_cell.angle_beta   90.00
_cell.angle_gamma   90.00
#
_symmetry.space_group_name_H-M   'P 1'
#
loop_
_entity.id
_entity.type
_entity.pdbx_description
1 polymer ?
#
loop_
_entity_poly.entity_id
_entity_poly.type
_entity_poly.pdbx_seq_one_letter_code
_entity_poly.pdbx_strand_id
1 'polypeptide(L)'
;MGLLLRGGSCIFAKIKDLSTPLDFGHKNYNHYGAYLRNKYDGQKVYKIIADAGFTCPNRDGSKGYGGCTYCNVDSFTPELSRKLPTIREQIEQGMERAFKNYKAEKFIIYFQPNTNTYAPTHYLKSLYDEALSINTENVVGLSVGTRPDCIDFEKVALLESYADRFDVDLEMGMESIYDETLLKINRGCTHQELEAALNLANSPKIDICLHTIFGFPWETHEMMLRYADEINRFPQVKFVKLHHLHIVKGSIMGAKYAKDPFKLFSIDEYTDFLAAFIPLLRPNIVLQRIFGLSDYDLLIAPNWGMKKSEIQSYMDKRLERMGVIQGSRYVPAVLPVF
;
A
#
# COMPACT_ATOMS: atom_id res chain seq x y z
N MET A 1 -50.58 13.82 30.65
CA MET A 1 -49.36 13.18 31.16
C MET A 1 -48.62 12.63 29.93
N GLY A 2 -47.82 13.50 29.31
CA GLY A 2 -47.19 13.23 28.02
C GLY A 2 -45.78 12.70 28.19
N LEU A 3 -45.49 11.54 27.61
CA LEU A 3 -44.13 10.99 27.50
C LEU A 3 -43.49 11.52 26.23
N LEU A 4 -42.49 12.36 26.36
CA LEU A 4 -41.59 12.81 25.33
C LEU A 4 -40.63 11.64 24.98
N LEU A 5 -40.79 11.02 23.83
CA LEU A 5 -39.79 10.17 23.21
C LEU A 5 -38.71 11.08 22.63
N ARG A 6 -37.54 11.11 23.25
CA ARG A 6 -36.35 11.75 22.69
C ARG A 6 -35.83 10.95 21.53
N GLY A 7 -35.66 11.65 20.41
CA GLY A 7 -35.26 11.12 19.12
C GLY A 7 -33.91 10.38 19.18
N GLY A 8 -33.91 9.17 18.66
CA GLY A 8 -32.72 8.49 18.25
C GLY A 8 -32.10 9.23 17.06
N SER A 9 -30.98 9.88 17.26
CA SER A 9 -30.20 10.39 16.14
C SER A 9 -29.60 9.21 15.41
N CYS A 10 -30.13 8.92 14.26
CA CYS A 10 -29.51 8.04 13.26
C CYS A 10 -28.14 8.64 12.93
N ILE A 11 -27.07 7.96 13.36
CA ILE A 11 -25.72 8.28 12.96
C ILE A 11 -25.60 7.77 11.51
N PHE A 12 -26.09 8.57 10.55
CA PHE A 12 -25.62 8.46 9.18
C PHE A 12 -24.15 8.87 9.21
N ALA A 13 -23.25 7.90 9.11
CA ALA A 13 -21.84 8.17 8.81
C ALA A 13 -21.85 9.13 7.62
N LYS A 14 -21.27 10.32 7.77
CA LYS A 14 -21.09 11.27 6.67
C LYS A 14 -20.38 10.53 5.57
N ILE A 15 -21.09 10.22 4.48
CA ILE A 15 -20.47 9.74 3.24
C ILE A 15 -19.48 10.85 2.89
N LYS A 16 -18.20 10.59 3.05
CA LYS A 16 -17.14 11.52 2.62
C LYS A 16 -17.38 11.75 1.13
N ASP A 17 -17.55 13.00 0.73
CA ASP A 17 -17.65 13.35 -0.67
C ASP A 17 -16.38 12.87 -1.39
N LEU A 18 -16.53 11.81 -2.18
CA LEU A 18 -15.42 11.17 -2.89
C LEU A 18 -14.96 12.00 -4.11
N SER A 19 -15.73 13.01 -4.49
CA SER A 19 -15.43 13.90 -5.62
C SER A 19 -14.60 15.13 -5.20
N THR A 20 -14.50 15.43 -3.91
CA THR A 20 -13.76 16.60 -3.45
C THR A 20 -12.25 16.37 -3.55
N PRO A 21 -11.52 17.19 -4.33
CA PRO A 21 -10.07 17.14 -4.39
C PRO A 21 -9.44 17.46 -3.03
N LEU A 22 -8.36 16.75 -2.71
CA LEU A 22 -7.53 17.11 -1.57
C LEU A 22 -6.50 18.14 -2.04
N ASP A 23 -6.48 19.32 -1.41
CA ASP A 23 -5.47 20.34 -1.70
C ASP A 23 -4.25 20.18 -0.79
N PHE A 24 -3.21 19.57 -1.31
CA PHE A 24 -1.92 19.42 -0.63
C PHE A 24 -0.81 20.23 -1.31
N GLY A 25 -1.16 21.30 -2.06
CA GLY A 25 -0.21 22.13 -2.80
C GLY A 25 0.19 21.54 -4.14
N HIS A 26 1.12 22.18 -4.81
CA HIS A 26 1.48 22.20 -6.25
C HIS A 26 1.76 20.86 -6.97
N LYS A 27 1.33 19.69 -6.47
CA LYS A 27 1.48 18.44 -7.22
C LYS A 27 0.21 18.09 -7.98
N ASN A 28 0.40 17.48 -9.13
CA ASN A 28 -0.69 17.07 -10.03
C ASN A 28 -1.48 15.86 -9.49
N TYR A 29 -1.06 15.33 -8.35
CA TYR A 29 -1.71 14.22 -7.63
C TYR A 29 -1.49 14.35 -6.11
N ASN A 30 -2.34 13.70 -5.33
CA ASN A 30 -2.26 13.70 -3.87
C ASN A 30 -1.07 12.84 -3.40
N HIS A 31 0.05 13.49 -3.13
CA HIS A 31 1.26 12.83 -2.68
C HIS A 31 1.22 12.57 -1.17
N TYR A 32 1.54 11.35 -0.75
CA TYR A 32 1.49 10.93 0.66
C TYR A 32 2.29 11.81 1.62
N GLY A 33 3.49 12.23 1.22
CA GLY A 33 4.28 13.14 2.05
C GLY A 33 3.64 14.52 2.26
N ALA A 34 2.86 15.01 1.29
CA ALA A 34 2.08 16.24 1.43
C ALA A 34 0.87 16.01 2.34
N TYR A 35 0.18 14.88 2.16
CA TYR A 35 -0.90 14.45 3.05
C TYR A 35 -0.45 14.39 4.51
N LEU A 36 0.68 13.73 4.80
CA LEU A 36 1.20 13.63 6.16
C LEU A 36 1.59 14.99 6.75
N ARG A 37 2.26 15.85 5.98
CA ARG A 37 2.58 17.21 6.45
C ARG A 37 1.34 18.02 6.79
N ASN A 38 0.29 17.92 5.97
CA ASN A 38 -0.98 18.59 6.26
C ASN A 38 -1.64 18.02 7.53
N LYS A 39 -1.65 16.69 7.67
CA LYS A 39 -2.27 16.00 8.80
C LYS A 39 -1.56 16.25 10.13
N TYR A 40 -0.24 16.44 10.12
CA TYR A 40 0.60 16.58 11.31
C TYR A 40 1.25 17.97 11.39
N ASP A 41 0.53 19.02 11.02
CA ASP A 41 0.89 20.43 11.21
C ASP A 41 2.31 20.78 10.72
N GLY A 42 2.70 20.23 9.57
CA GLY A 42 4.02 20.48 8.97
C GLY A 42 5.12 19.52 9.43
N GLN A 43 4.90 18.75 10.50
CA GLN A 43 5.88 17.79 11.02
C GLN A 43 6.21 16.71 10.00
N LYS A 44 7.47 16.27 10.01
CA LYS A 44 7.90 15.18 9.13
C LYS A 44 7.60 13.83 9.75
N VAL A 45 6.73 13.08 9.10
CA VAL A 45 6.36 11.72 9.49
C VAL A 45 7.11 10.71 8.61
N TYR A 46 7.65 9.66 9.22
CA TYR A 46 8.38 8.60 8.50
C TYR A 46 7.87 7.21 8.90
N LYS A 47 7.73 6.30 7.91
CA LYS A 47 7.40 4.90 8.19
C LYS A 47 8.66 4.13 8.59
N ILE A 48 8.65 3.57 9.80
CA ILE A 48 9.73 2.71 10.33
C ILE A 48 9.34 1.26 10.08
N ILE A 49 10.15 0.57 9.31
CA ILE A 49 9.91 -0.83 8.96
C ILE A 49 10.26 -1.71 10.16
N ALA A 50 9.34 -2.61 10.49
CA ALA A 50 9.51 -3.66 11.48
C ALA A 50 9.27 -5.02 10.82
N ASP A 51 10.30 -5.87 10.80
CA ASP A 51 10.22 -7.25 10.32
C ASP A 51 10.05 -8.18 11.51
N ALA A 52 8.86 -8.72 11.66
CA ALA A 52 8.52 -9.65 12.75
C ALA A 52 8.79 -11.12 12.40
N GLY A 53 9.48 -11.40 11.31
CA GLY A 53 9.81 -12.75 10.89
C GLY A 53 8.61 -13.58 10.41
N PHE A 54 7.51 -12.92 10.04
CA PHE A 54 6.36 -13.63 9.48
C PHE A 54 6.71 -14.33 8.17
N THR A 55 6.00 -15.43 7.90
CA THR A 55 6.01 -16.09 6.60
C THR A 55 4.80 -15.65 5.76
N CYS A 56 4.56 -16.37 4.70
CA CYS A 56 3.42 -16.18 3.82
C CYS A 56 2.77 -17.56 3.55
N PRO A 57 1.43 -17.70 3.66
CA PRO A 57 0.74 -18.97 3.43
C PRO A 57 0.96 -19.54 2.02
N ASN A 58 1.37 -18.69 1.08
CA ASN A 58 1.77 -19.09 -0.26
C ASN A 58 3.22 -19.60 -0.36
N ARG A 59 3.95 -19.67 0.77
CA ARG A 59 5.35 -20.13 0.86
C ARG A 59 5.54 -21.33 1.75
N ASP A 60 4.79 -21.39 2.85
CA ASP A 60 4.95 -22.42 3.89
C ASP A 60 4.13 -23.69 3.65
N GLY A 61 3.37 -23.75 2.57
CA GLY A 61 2.57 -24.90 2.18
C GLY A 61 1.12 -24.83 2.65
N SER A 62 0.71 -23.84 3.44
CA SER A 62 -0.69 -23.73 3.92
C SER A 62 -1.67 -23.49 2.77
N LYS A 63 -1.29 -22.67 1.79
CA LYS A 63 -2.02 -22.43 0.53
C LYS A 63 -1.21 -22.80 -0.70
N GLY A 64 0.11 -22.68 -0.64
CA GLY A 64 0.99 -22.95 -1.76
C GLY A 64 2.45 -22.95 -1.38
N TYR A 65 3.30 -23.30 -2.31
CA TYR A 65 4.75 -23.32 -2.14
C TYR A 65 5.44 -22.30 -3.05
N GLY A 66 6.61 -21.82 -2.63
CA GLY A 66 7.49 -20.95 -3.41
C GLY A 66 7.08 -19.49 -3.48
N GLY A 67 5.87 -19.14 -3.09
CA GLY A 67 5.35 -17.75 -3.12
C GLY A 67 4.96 -17.28 -4.51
N CYS A 68 4.66 -15.99 -4.63
CA CYS A 68 4.37 -15.35 -5.91
C CYS A 68 5.61 -15.38 -6.81
N THR A 69 5.42 -15.61 -8.11
CA THR A 69 6.54 -15.83 -9.05
C THR A 69 7.51 -14.65 -9.17
N TYR A 70 7.03 -13.43 -8.92
CA TYR A 70 7.82 -12.19 -8.93
C TYR A 70 8.53 -11.91 -7.60
N CYS A 71 8.14 -12.59 -6.51
CA CYS A 71 8.52 -12.22 -5.16
C CYS A 71 9.88 -12.81 -4.75
N ASN A 72 10.78 -11.92 -4.37
CA ASN A 72 11.91 -12.23 -3.49
C ASN A 72 11.88 -11.24 -2.34
N VAL A 73 11.65 -11.70 -1.11
CA VAL A 73 11.50 -10.86 0.08
C VAL A 73 12.72 -9.99 0.33
N ASP A 74 13.92 -10.53 0.09
CA ASP A 74 15.18 -9.80 0.28
C ASP A 74 15.30 -8.56 -0.62
N SER A 75 14.61 -8.55 -1.76
CA SER A 75 14.69 -7.44 -2.71
C SER A 75 14.04 -6.14 -2.24
N PHE A 76 13.20 -6.19 -1.21
CA PHE A 76 12.51 -5.02 -0.64
C PHE A 76 12.58 -4.94 0.90
N THR A 77 13.25 -5.89 1.56
CA THR A 77 13.49 -5.86 3.00
C THR A 77 14.79 -5.09 3.29
N PRO A 78 14.75 -4.03 4.09
CA PRO A 78 15.96 -3.31 4.47
C PRO A 78 16.97 -4.22 5.15
N GLU A 79 18.25 -4.06 4.81
CA GLU A 79 19.34 -4.83 5.41
C GLU A 79 19.37 -4.71 6.94
N LEU A 80 19.02 -3.54 7.46
CA LEU A 80 18.92 -3.30 8.89
C LEU A 80 17.93 -4.24 9.57
N SER A 81 16.73 -4.39 9.03
CA SER A 81 15.69 -5.27 9.62
C SER A 81 16.14 -6.72 9.65
N ARG A 82 16.93 -7.15 8.66
CA ARG A 82 17.47 -8.51 8.60
C ARG A 82 18.58 -8.79 9.62
N LYS A 83 19.28 -7.75 10.10
CA LYS A 83 20.41 -7.87 11.03
C LYS A 83 20.04 -7.70 12.49
N LEU A 84 18.89 -7.13 12.78
CA LEU A 84 18.47 -6.83 14.15
C LEU A 84 17.50 -7.90 14.66
N PRO A 85 17.81 -8.53 15.81
CA PRO A 85 17.06 -9.67 16.29
C PRO A 85 15.67 -9.33 16.86
N THR A 86 15.49 -8.10 17.38
CA THR A 86 14.26 -7.70 18.06
C THR A 86 13.53 -6.57 17.34
N ILE A 87 12.21 -6.55 17.46
CA ILE A 87 11.36 -5.46 16.96
C ILE A 87 11.78 -4.13 17.58
N ARG A 88 12.09 -4.13 18.87
CA ARG A 88 12.56 -2.94 19.58
C ARG A 88 13.80 -2.33 18.93
N GLU A 89 14.85 -3.13 18.73
CA GLU A 89 16.10 -2.67 18.11
C GLU A 89 15.87 -2.14 16.68
N GLN A 90 15.04 -2.82 15.90
CA GLN A 90 14.69 -2.37 14.55
C GLN A 90 14.01 -1.00 14.56
N ILE A 91 13.05 -0.80 15.46
CA ILE A 91 12.29 0.45 15.57
C ILE A 91 13.19 1.58 16.09
N GLU A 92 13.91 1.38 17.19
CA GLU A 92 14.78 2.39 17.79
C GLU A 92 15.85 2.88 16.81
N GLN A 93 16.58 1.97 16.16
CA GLN A 93 17.57 2.34 15.15
C GLN A 93 16.94 2.91 13.88
N GLY A 94 15.74 2.43 13.50
CA GLY A 94 14.97 3.00 12.40
C GLY A 94 14.60 4.46 12.64
N MET A 95 14.12 4.80 13.85
CA MET A 95 13.80 6.16 14.27
C MET A 95 15.05 7.06 14.28
N GLU A 96 16.14 6.58 14.86
CA GLU A 96 17.42 7.33 14.89
C GLU A 96 17.88 7.68 13.46
N ARG A 97 17.87 6.70 12.55
CA ARG A 97 18.22 6.93 11.14
C ARG A 97 17.26 7.91 10.46
N ALA A 98 15.96 7.78 10.68
CA ALA A 98 14.96 8.66 10.10
C ALA A 98 15.12 10.10 10.61
N PHE A 99 15.38 10.29 11.88
CA PHE A 99 15.69 11.59 12.45
C PHE A 99 16.99 12.17 11.84
N LYS A 100 18.08 11.40 11.84
CA LYS A 100 19.38 11.85 11.34
C LYS A 100 19.35 12.24 9.87
N ASN A 101 18.78 11.37 9.03
CA ASN A 101 18.86 11.52 7.57
C ASN A 101 17.73 12.38 6.98
N TYR A 102 16.55 12.36 7.59
CA TYR A 102 15.35 12.99 7.03
C TYR A 102 14.73 14.05 7.93
N LYS A 103 15.27 14.22 9.18
CA LYS A 103 14.69 15.11 10.20
C LYS A 103 13.23 14.74 10.47
N ALA A 104 12.97 13.44 10.58
CA ALA A 104 11.64 12.94 10.93
C ALA A 104 11.35 13.17 12.41
N GLU A 105 10.17 13.67 12.73
CA GLU A 105 9.73 14.04 14.09
C GLU A 105 8.65 13.09 14.61
N LYS A 106 7.89 12.48 13.69
CA LYS A 106 6.83 11.52 13.99
C LYS A 106 7.04 10.23 13.19
N PHE A 107 6.54 9.13 13.74
CA PHE A 107 6.81 7.81 13.18
C PHE A 107 5.54 6.97 13.07
N ILE A 108 5.41 6.26 11.96
CA ILE A 108 4.42 5.20 11.76
C ILE A 108 5.18 3.88 11.77
N ILE A 109 4.85 2.98 12.67
CA ILE A 109 5.45 1.64 12.66
C ILE A 109 4.81 0.84 11.55
N TYR A 110 5.63 0.29 10.66
CA TYR A 110 5.18 -0.42 9.49
C TYR A 110 5.66 -1.86 9.49
N PHE A 111 4.76 -2.78 9.79
CA PHE A 111 5.04 -4.21 9.73
C PHE A 111 5.07 -4.67 8.28
N GLN A 112 6.25 -5.02 7.81
CA GLN A 112 6.59 -5.69 6.55
C GLN A 112 7.97 -6.38 6.74
N PRO A 113 8.38 -7.33 5.93
CA PRO A 113 7.73 -7.91 4.74
C PRO A 113 6.71 -9.01 5.07
N ASN A 114 6.32 -9.76 4.02
CA ASN A 114 5.43 -10.91 4.11
C ASN A 114 4.00 -10.58 4.57
N THR A 115 3.38 -11.49 5.35
CA THR A 115 1.96 -11.43 5.72
C THR A 115 1.82 -11.19 7.21
N ASN A 116 1.76 -9.92 7.61
CA ASN A 116 1.91 -9.53 9.02
C ASN A 116 0.62 -9.66 9.85
N THR A 117 -0.42 -10.28 9.31
CA THR A 117 -1.61 -10.76 10.04
C THR A 117 -1.70 -12.29 10.07
N TYR A 118 -0.67 -12.98 9.58
CA TYR A 118 -0.66 -14.44 9.48
C TYR A 118 -0.14 -15.08 10.77
N ALA A 119 -0.88 -14.86 11.85
CA ALA A 119 -0.68 -15.46 13.18
C ALA A 119 -1.98 -15.37 14.00
N PRO A 120 -2.07 -16.06 15.14
CA PRO A 120 -3.17 -15.90 16.09
C PRO A 120 -3.27 -14.46 16.62
N THR A 121 -4.49 -13.96 16.79
CA THR A 121 -4.79 -12.57 17.17
C THR A 121 -4.11 -12.13 18.46
N HIS A 122 -4.02 -13.02 19.47
CA HIS A 122 -3.33 -12.71 20.74
C HIS A 122 -1.82 -12.48 20.56
N TYR A 123 -1.18 -13.20 19.63
CA TYR A 123 0.24 -13.00 19.31
C TYR A 123 0.45 -11.68 18.57
N LEU A 124 -0.41 -11.40 17.58
CA LEU A 124 -0.41 -10.11 16.87
C LEU A 124 -0.58 -8.95 17.83
N LYS A 125 -1.51 -9.08 18.80
CA LYS A 125 -1.72 -8.05 19.83
C LYS A 125 -0.44 -7.79 20.63
N SER A 126 0.19 -8.85 21.14
CA SER A 126 1.44 -8.72 21.93
C SER A 126 2.54 -8.00 21.13
N LEU A 127 2.69 -8.36 19.85
CA LEU A 127 3.68 -7.80 18.96
C LEU A 127 3.42 -6.31 18.65
N TYR A 128 2.17 -5.95 18.33
CA TYR A 128 1.81 -4.57 18.03
C TYR A 128 1.86 -3.69 19.28
N ASP A 129 1.45 -4.21 20.45
CA ASP A 129 1.56 -3.53 21.74
C ASP A 129 3.04 -3.21 22.07
N GLU A 130 3.94 -4.18 21.90
CA GLU A 130 5.38 -3.97 22.07
C GLU A 130 5.88 -2.84 21.16
N ALA A 131 5.60 -2.93 19.87
CA ALA A 131 6.06 -1.96 18.89
C ALA A 131 5.53 -0.54 19.16
N LEU A 132 4.25 -0.41 19.51
CA LEU A 132 3.60 0.86 19.81
C LEU A 132 3.98 1.45 21.17
N SER A 133 4.55 0.65 22.07
CA SER A 133 5.06 1.11 23.37
C SER A 133 6.40 1.84 23.27
N ILE A 134 7.09 1.72 22.13
CA ILE A 134 8.38 2.33 21.91
C ILE A 134 8.16 3.80 21.49
N ASN A 135 8.70 4.74 22.29
CA ASN A 135 8.60 6.18 22.03
C ASN A 135 7.16 6.67 21.77
N THR A 136 6.28 6.46 22.73
CA THR A 136 4.84 6.73 22.64
C THR A 136 4.44 8.18 22.36
N GLU A 137 5.37 9.13 22.49
CA GLU A 137 5.14 10.56 22.18
C GLU A 137 5.25 10.85 20.68
N ASN A 138 6.10 10.10 19.97
CA ASN A 138 6.41 10.35 18.57
C ASN A 138 5.90 9.27 17.62
N VAL A 139 5.49 8.11 18.12
CA VAL A 139 4.76 7.12 17.33
C VAL A 139 3.31 7.56 17.19
N VAL A 140 2.89 7.78 15.95
CA VAL A 140 1.56 8.31 15.63
C VAL A 140 0.70 7.31 14.84
N GLY A 141 1.27 6.18 14.40
CA GLY A 141 0.50 5.24 13.60
C GLY A 141 1.09 3.84 13.52
N LEU A 142 0.23 2.92 13.13
CA LEU A 142 0.49 1.51 12.84
C LEU A 142 0.08 1.22 11.40
N SER A 143 1.00 0.68 10.61
CA SER A 143 0.74 0.23 9.25
C SER A 143 1.06 -1.27 9.16
N VAL A 144 0.13 -2.07 8.64
CA VAL A 144 0.28 -3.53 8.60
C VAL A 144 0.12 -4.03 7.18
N GLY A 145 1.21 -4.53 6.61
CA GLY A 145 1.23 -5.14 5.29
C GLY A 145 0.76 -6.60 5.34
N THR A 146 -0.20 -6.97 4.52
CA THR A 146 -0.79 -8.30 4.54
C THR A 146 -1.33 -8.76 3.18
N ARG A 147 -1.84 -9.98 3.16
CA ARG A 147 -2.60 -10.58 2.08
C ARG A 147 -4.10 -10.46 2.37
N PRO A 148 -4.95 -10.29 1.35
CA PRO A 148 -6.41 -10.25 1.54
C PRO A 148 -6.96 -11.49 2.26
N ASP A 149 -6.48 -12.68 1.89
CA ASP A 149 -6.92 -13.96 2.42
C ASP A 149 -6.38 -14.29 3.84
N CYS A 150 -5.70 -13.34 4.49
CA CYS A 150 -5.20 -13.45 5.87
C CYS A 150 -5.85 -12.44 6.82
N ILE A 151 -7.02 -11.92 6.46
CA ILE A 151 -7.85 -11.02 7.26
C ILE A 151 -9.11 -11.77 7.72
N ASP A 152 -9.46 -11.61 8.97
CA ASP A 152 -10.71 -12.06 9.58
C ASP A 152 -11.25 -10.98 10.53
N PHE A 153 -12.44 -11.22 11.07
CA PHE A 153 -13.12 -10.28 11.96
C PHE A 153 -12.30 -9.94 13.21
N GLU A 154 -11.64 -10.93 13.82
CA GLU A 154 -10.85 -10.71 15.04
C GLU A 154 -9.64 -9.81 14.77
N LYS A 155 -8.98 -9.97 13.63
CA LYS A 155 -7.84 -9.15 13.22
C LYS A 155 -8.25 -7.72 12.89
N VAL A 156 -9.40 -7.53 12.23
CA VAL A 156 -9.96 -6.20 12.00
C VAL A 156 -10.29 -5.53 13.32
N ALA A 157 -10.97 -6.23 14.24
CA ALA A 157 -11.30 -5.69 15.56
C ALA A 157 -10.05 -5.35 16.38
N LEU A 158 -8.99 -6.16 16.28
CA LEU A 158 -7.70 -5.84 16.89
C LEU A 158 -7.12 -4.53 16.32
N LEU A 159 -7.10 -4.36 15.02
CA LEU A 159 -6.59 -3.13 14.39
C LEU A 159 -7.43 -1.92 14.78
N GLU A 160 -8.75 -2.04 14.80
CA GLU A 160 -9.66 -0.97 15.26
C GLU A 160 -9.41 -0.54 16.70
N SER A 161 -8.97 -1.46 17.56
CA SER A 161 -8.69 -1.17 18.96
C SER A 161 -7.54 -0.18 19.16
N TYR A 162 -6.68 -0.01 18.17
CA TYR A 162 -5.59 0.97 18.21
C TYR A 162 -5.98 2.35 17.68
N ALA A 163 -7.08 2.45 16.93
CA ALA A 163 -7.44 3.64 16.18
C ALA A 163 -7.88 4.84 17.02
N ASP A 164 -8.21 4.63 18.30
CA ASP A 164 -8.53 5.72 19.21
C ASP A 164 -7.27 6.55 19.60
N ARG A 165 -6.07 5.99 19.37
CA ARG A 165 -4.79 6.62 19.70
C ARG A 165 -3.84 6.78 18.53
N PHE A 166 -3.92 5.91 17.55
CA PHE A 166 -2.98 5.84 16.44
C PHE A 166 -3.72 5.89 15.11
N ASP A 167 -3.07 6.42 14.08
CA ASP A 167 -3.49 6.16 12.71
C ASP A 167 -3.25 4.70 12.36
N VAL A 168 -4.26 4.02 11.85
CA VAL A 168 -4.16 2.60 11.49
C VAL A 168 -4.33 2.44 9.99
N ASP A 169 -3.27 1.96 9.34
CA ASP A 169 -3.27 1.61 7.92
C ASP A 169 -3.23 0.09 7.76
N LEU A 170 -4.17 -0.47 7.02
CA LEU A 170 -4.13 -1.86 6.56
C LEU A 170 -3.74 -1.87 5.07
N GLU A 171 -2.55 -2.41 4.78
CA GLU A 171 -2.01 -2.45 3.43
C GLU A 171 -2.17 -3.84 2.81
N MET A 172 -2.94 -3.92 1.73
CA MET A 172 -3.24 -5.18 1.05
C MET A 172 -2.71 -5.22 -0.37
N GLY A 173 -2.06 -6.33 -0.72
CA GLY A 173 -1.61 -6.59 -2.09
C GLY A 173 -2.78 -7.00 -2.98
N MET A 174 -3.28 -6.10 -3.81
CA MET A 174 -4.18 -6.38 -4.92
C MET A 174 -3.42 -7.04 -6.08
N GLU A 175 -2.27 -6.49 -6.39
CA GLU A 175 -1.32 -6.85 -7.45
C GLU A 175 -1.94 -6.72 -8.85
N SER A 176 -3.01 -7.47 -9.16
CA SER A 176 -3.84 -7.43 -10.36
C SER A 176 -5.32 -7.59 -10.01
N ILE A 177 -6.21 -7.13 -10.89
CA ILE A 177 -7.67 -7.35 -10.79
C ILE A 177 -8.12 -8.58 -11.58
N TYR A 178 -7.21 -9.24 -12.29
CA TYR A 178 -7.51 -10.37 -13.17
C TYR A 178 -7.07 -11.68 -12.55
N ASP A 179 -8.01 -12.58 -12.28
CA ASP A 179 -7.71 -13.91 -11.71
C ASP A 179 -6.77 -14.74 -12.59
N GLU A 180 -6.83 -14.56 -13.90
CA GLU A 180 -5.86 -15.18 -14.82
C GLU A 180 -4.42 -14.72 -14.54
N THR A 181 -4.22 -13.43 -14.27
CA THR A 181 -2.91 -12.89 -13.86
C THR A 181 -2.53 -13.41 -12.49
N LEU A 182 -3.45 -13.38 -11.52
CA LEU A 182 -3.21 -13.85 -10.15
C LEU A 182 -2.80 -15.34 -10.17
N LEU A 183 -3.40 -16.15 -11.01
CA LEU A 183 -3.02 -17.56 -11.22
C LEU A 183 -1.62 -17.67 -11.83
N LYS A 184 -1.33 -16.94 -12.92
CA LYS A 184 -0.02 -16.97 -13.61
C LYS A 184 1.13 -16.54 -12.70
N ILE A 185 0.90 -15.60 -11.80
CA ILE A 185 1.90 -15.16 -10.82
C ILE A 185 1.94 -16.03 -9.56
N ASN A 186 1.16 -17.10 -9.51
CA ASN A 186 1.04 -17.98 -8.32
C ASN A 186 0.66 -17.16 -7.05
N ARG A 187 -0.34 -16.27 -7.15
CA ARG A 187 -0.73 -15.42 -6.03
C ARG A 187 -1.36 -16.22 -4.89
N GLY A 188 -2.07 -17.33 -5.21
CA GLY A 188 -2.81 -18.14 -4.25
C GLY A 188 -3.90 -17.37 -3.51
N CYS A 189 -4.43 -16.32 -4.14
CA CYS A 189 -5.52 -15.48 -3.66
C CYS A 189 -6.22 -14.90 -4.88
N THR A 190 -7.55 -14.94 -4.90
CA THR A 190 -8.39 -14.46 -5.99
C THR A 190 -8.78 -12.99 -5.80
N HIS A 191 -9.30 -12.38 -6.86
CA HIS A 191 -9.86 -11.03 -6.78
C HIS A 191 -11.09 -10.98 -5.85
N GLN A 192 -11.92 -12.04 -5.85
CA GLN A 192 -13.07 -12.16 -4.94
C GLN A 192 -12.64 -12.18 -3.46
N GLU A 193 -11.52 -12.82 -3.12
CA GLU A 193 -10.98 -12.79 -1.75
C GLU A 193 -10.50 -11.38 -1.36
N LEU A 194 -9.99 -10.58 -2.31
CA LEU A 194 -9.69 -9.17 -2.06
C LEU A 194 -10.96 -8.37 -1.78
N GLU A 195 -12.01 -8.53 -2.59
CA GLU A 195 -13.30 -7.86 -2.36
C GLU A 195 -13.88 -8.19 -0.99
N ALA A 196 -13.85 -9.47 -0.61
CA ALA A 196 -14.32 -9.92 0.70
C ALA A 196 -13.52 -9.28 1.85
N ALA A 197 -12.19 -9.22 1.72
CA ALA A 197 -11.32 -8.57 2.71
C ALA A 197 -11.58 -7.07 2.82
N LEU A 198 -11.77 -6.37 1.69
CA LEU A 198 -12.10 -4.95 1.67
C LEU A 198 -13.44 -4.66 2.34
N ASN A 199 -14.45 -5.49 2.08
CA ASN A 199 -15.77 -5.36 2.72
C ASN A 199 -15.68 -5.63 4.23
N LEU A 200 -14.91 -6.62 4.64
CA LEU A 200 -14.69 -6.95 6.04
C LEU A 200 -13.96 -5.82 6.79
N ALA A 201 -12.94 -5.22 6.16
CA ALA A 201 -12.15 -4.13 6.72
C ALA A 201 -12.77 -2.74 6.47
N ASN A 202 -14.04 -2.68 6.03
CA ASN A 202 -14.74 -1.42 5.80
C ASN A 202 -15.13 -0.75 7.13
N SER A 203 -14.19 -0.04 7.69
CA SER A 203 -14.29 0.64 8.98
C SER A 203 -13.86 2.09 8.86
N PRO A 204 -14.54 3.04 9.55
CA PRO A 204 -14.10 4.43 9.60
C PRO A 204 -12.81 4.62 10.41
N LYS A 205 -12.37 3.59 11.13
CA LYS A 205 -11.20 3.60 12.02
C LYS A 205 -9.92 3.11 11.33
N ILE A 206 -10.03 2.44 10.19
CA ILE A 206 -8.89 1.86 9.48
C ILE A 206 -8.80 2.47 8.07
N ASP A 207 -7.65 3.01 7.74
CA ASP A 207 -7.36 3.46 6.38
C ASP A 207 -6.82 2.29 5.54
N ILE A 208 -7.41 2.02 4.38
CA ILE A 208 -6.97 0.95 3.49
C ILE A 208 -5.97 1.48 2.45
N CYS A 209 -4.87 0.75 2.28
CA CYS A 209 -3.90 0.96 1.22
C CYS A 209 -3.86 -0.25 0.29
N LEU A 210 -4.06 -0.05 -1.01
CA LEU A 210 -3.88 -1.11 -2.01
C LEU A 210 -2.54 -1.02 -2.71
N HIS A 211 -1.90 -2.17 -2.89
CA HIS A 211 -0.70 -2.29 -3.71
C HIS A 211 -1.06 -2.87 -5.07
N THR A 212 -0.57 -2.26 -6.14
CA THR A 212 -0.76 -2.71 -7.52
C THR A 212 0.57 -2.97 -8.19
N ILE A 213 0.61 -3.90 -9.14
CA ILE A 213 1.78 -4.11 -10.00
C ILE A 213 1.33 -3.98 -11.46
N PHE A 214 1.96 -3.07 -12.19
CA PHE A 214 1.72 -2.84 -13.61
C PHE A 214 2.86 -3.40 -14.45
N GLY A 215 2.52 -3.91 -15.63
CA GLY A 215 3.51 -4.39 -16.62
C GLY A 215 3.71 -5.89 -16.62
N PHE A 216 2.74 -6.67 -16.15
CA PHE A 216 2.72 -8.10 -16.44
C PHE A 216 2.63 -8.31 -17.95
N PRO A 217 3.44 -9.19 -18.57
CA PRO A 217 3.59 -9.27 -20.03
C PRO A 217 2.33 -9.75 -20.78
N TRP A 218 1.34 -10.23 -20.06
CA TRP A 218 0.04 -10.66 -20.61
C TRP A 218 -1.11 -9.68 -20.32
N GLU A 219 -0.83 -8.54 -19.69
CA GLU A 219 -1.80 -7.47 -19.48
C GLU A 219 -1.57 -6.33 -20.47
N THR A 220 -2.62 -5.97 -21.20
CA THR A 220 -2.57 -4.82 -22.11
C THR A 220 -2.63 -3.50 -21.34
N HIS A 221 -2.34 -2.41 -22.03
CA HIS A 221 -2.45 -1.06 -21.45
C HIS A 221 -3.88 -0.77 -20.96
N GLU A 222 -4.89 -1.12 -21.75
CA GLU A 222 -6.30 -0.95 -21.40
C GLU A 222 -6.70 -1.80 -20.18
N MET A 223 -6.20 -3.01 -20.09
CA MET A 223 -6.41 -3.88 -18.93
C MET A 223 -5.89 -3.20 -17.65
N MET A 224 -4.66 -2.69 -17.68
CA MET A 224 -4.06 -2.02 -16.52
C MET A 224 -4.78 -0.72 -16.16
N LEU A 225 -5.32 0.05 -17.10
CA LEU A 225 -6.11 1.25 -16.81
C LEU A 225 -7.39 0.95 -16.04
N ARG A 226 -8.02 -0.22 -16.24
CA ARG A 226 -9.20 -0.65 -15.50
C ARG A 226 -8.98 -0.87 -14.00
N TYR A 227 -7.72 -0.94 -13.54
CA TYR A 227 -7.43 -0.97 -12.10
C TYR A 227 -7.94 0.28 -11.39
N ALA A 228 -8.01 1.42 -12.09
CA ALA A 228 -8.56 2.65 -11.53
C ALA A 228 -10.05 2.51 -11.21
N ASP A 229 -10.83 1.87 -12.11
CA ASP A 229 -12.25 1.63 -11.90
C ASP A 229 -12.46 0.76 -10.66
N GLU A 230 -11.66 -0.31 -10.53
CA GLU A 230 -11.73 -1.21 -9.40
C GLU A 230 -11.36 -0.54 -8.08
N ILE A 231 -10.27 0.22 -8.03
CA ILE A 231 -9.86 0.98 -6.85
C ILE A 231 -10.96 2.01 -6.47
N ASN A 232 -11.55 2.66 -7.44
CA ASN A 232 -12.59 3.66 -7.23
C ASN A 232 -13.88 3.07 -6.67
N ARG A 233 -14.17 1.79 -6.95
CA ARG A 233 -15.37 1.07 -6.49
C ARG A 233 -15.42 0.93 -4.97
N PHE A 234 -14.26 0.98 -4.28
CA PHE A 234 -14.17 0.81 -2.84
C PHE A 234 -13.90 2.14 -2.13
N PRO A 235 -14.92 2.80 -1.56
CA PRO A 235 -14.79 4.12 -0.92
C PRO A 235 -13.85 4.11 0.30
N GLN A 236 -13.68 2.97 0.97
CA GLN A 236 -12.77 2.80 2.10
C GLN A 236 -11.29 2.77 1.71
N VAL A 237 -10.94 2.55 0.43
CA VAL A 237 -9.56 2.65 -0.05
C VAL A 237 -9.15 4.12 -0.06
N LYS A 238 -8.23 4.49 0.80
CA LYS A 238 -7.71 5.85 0.93
C LYS A 238 -6.35 6.02 0.28
N PHE A 239 -5.54 4.99 0.35
CA PHE A 239 -4.16 5.00 -0.13
C PHE A 239 -3.95 3.98 -1.25
N VAL A 240 -3.04 4.31 -2.16
CA VAL A 240 -2.59 3.39 -3.20
C VAL A 240 -1.07 3.47 -3.36
N LYS A 241 -0.43 2.31 -3.52
CA LYS A 241 0.96 2.18 -3.94
C LYS A 241 1.00 1.61 -5.35
N LEU A 242 1.45 2.41 -6.29
CA LEU A 242 1.64 2.00 -7.68
C LEU A 242 3.05 1.47 -7.86
N HIS A 243 3.16 0.25 -8.35
CA HIS A 243 4.44 -0.40 -8.65
C HIS A 243 4.47 -0.81 -10.11
N HIS A 244 5.61 -0.67 -10.76
CA HIS A 244 5.88 -1.38 -12.00
C HIS A 244 6.52 -2.74 -11.68
N LEU A 245 6.36 -3.69 -12.57
CA LEU A 245 6.92 -5.04 -12.39
C LEU A 245 8.44 -4.99 -12.33
N HIS A 246 9.00 -5.55 -11.26
CA HIS A 246 10.42 -5.79 -11.10
C HIS A 246 10.74 -7.27 -11.33
N ILE A 247 11.77 -7.52 -12.08
CA ILE A 247 12.39 -8.83 -12.22
C ILE A 247 13.59 -8.87 -11.29
N VAL A 248 13.54 -9.77 -10.30
CA VAL A 248 14.56 -9.84 -9.26
C VAL A 248 15.24 -11.20 -9.20
N LYS A 249 16.51 -11.23 -8.84
CA LYS A 249 17.28 -12.45 -8.61
C LYS A 249 16.59 -13.31 -7.55
N GLY A 250 16.69 -14.63 -7.68
CA GLY A 250 16.09 -15.57 -6.73
C GLY A 250 14.57 -15.74 -6.84
N SER A 251 13.90 -15.01 -7.72
CA SER A 251 12.48 -15.20 -8.03
C SER A 251 12.29 -16.18 -9.19
N ILE A 252 11.13 -16.87 -9.22
CA ILE A 252 10.76 -17.76 -10.33
C ILE A 252 10.68 -16.98 -11.64
N MET A 253 10.12 -15.78 -11.59
CA MET A 253 10.00 -14.90 -12.77
C MET A 253 11.37 -14.43 -13.24
N GLY A 254 12.33 -14.17 -12.32
CA GLY A 254 13.72 -13.86 -12.66
C GLY A 254 14.40 -15.00 -13.42
N ALA A 255 14.20 -16.23 -12.98
CA ALA A 255 14.76 -17.41 -13.66
C ALA A 255 14.12 -17.64 -15.05
N LYS A 256 12.82 -17.35 -15.23
CA LYS A 256 12.14 -17.40 -16.53
C LYS A 256 12.64 -16.28 -17.44
N TYR A 257 12.71 -15.07 -16.94
CA TYR A 257 13.17 -13.90 -17.70
C TYR A 257 14.60 -14.05 -18.24
N ALA A 258 15.48 -14.69 -17.48
CA ALA A 258 16.85 -14.97 -17.93
C ALA A 258 16.91 -15.90 -19.16
N LYS A 259 15.89 -16.77 -19.36
CA LYS A 259 15.80 -17.71 -20.49
C LYS A 259 15.03 -17.12 -21.67
N ASP A 260 13.97 -16.39 -21.38
CA ASP A 260 13.05 -15.83 -22.38
C ASP A 260 12.63 -14.42 -21.90
N PRO A 261 13.46 -13.40 -22.22
CA PRO A 261 13.19 -12.02 -21.83
C PRO A 261 11.93 -11.47 -22.51
N PHE A 262 11.11 -10.76 -21.75
CA PHE A 262 9.94 -10.04 -22.24
C PHE A 262 10.08 -8.54 -21.99
N LYS A 263 9.27 -7.75 -22.68
CA LYS A 263 9.30 -6.29 -22.56
C LYS A 263 8.83 -5.86 -21.17
N LEU A 264 9.59 -4.94 -20.55
CA LEU A 264 9.25 -4.23 -19.33
C LEU A 264 9.17 -2.73 -19.62
N PHE A 265 8.51 -1.99 -18.77
CA PHE A 265 8.43 -0.55 -18.89
C PHE A 265 9.81 0.13 -18.82
N SER A 266 10.14 0.95 -19.81
CA SER A 266 11.10 2.04 -19.61
C SER A 266 10.51 3.09 -18.66
N ILE A 267 11.34 3.99 -18.16
CA ILE A 267 10.87 5.09 -17.28
C ILE A 267 9.87 5.99 -18.00
N ASP A 268 10.08 6.23 -19.31
CA ASP A 268 9.18 7.02 -20.14
C ASP A 268 7.83 6.34 -20.33
N GLU A 269 7.84 5.08 -20.75
CA GLU A 269 6.60 4.30 -20.94
C GLU A 269 5.79 4.17 -19.66
N TYR A 270 6.46 3.97 -18.52
CA TYR A 270 5.77 3.90 -17.24
C TYR A 270 5.21 5.25 -16.81
N THR A 271 5.95 6.34 -17.04
CA THR A 271 5.45 7.69 -16.73
C THR A 271 4.27 8.07 -17.62
N ASP A 272 4.32 7.71 -18.91
CA ASP A 272 3.21 7.93 -19.85
C ASP A 272 1.97 7.10 -19.46
N PHE A 273 2.18 5.86 -19.00
CA PHE A 273 1.11 5.05 -18.41
C PHE A 273 0.50 5.73 -17.18
N LEU A 274 1.32 6.22 -16.25
CA LEU A 274 0.84 6.96 -15.08
C LEU A 274 0.08 8.23 -15.47
N ALA A 275 0.50 8.92 -16.52
CA ALA A 275 -0.20 10.10 -17.03
C ALA A 275 -1.61 9.78 -17.56
N ALA A 276 -1.83 8.55 -18.05
CA ALA A 276 -3.16 8.08 -18.43
C ALA A 276 -3.96 7.55 -17.23
N PHE A 277 -3.30 6.94 -16.25
CA PHE A 277 -3.93 6.26 -15.10
C PHE A 277 -4.37 7.23 -13.99
N ILE A 278 -3.49 8.14 -13.56
CA ILE A 278 -3.74 9.05 -12.43
C ILE A 278 -5.02 9.89 -12.62
N PRO A 279 -5.33 10.43 -13.82
CA PRO A 279 -6.58 11.15 -14.04
C PRO A 279 -7.86 10.34 -13.79
N LEU A 280 -7.79 9.00 -13.90
CA LEU A 280 -8.93 8.10 -13.70
C LEU A 280 -9.21 7.81 -12.22
N LEU A 281 -8.23 7.99 -11.34
CA LEU A 281 -8.41 7.80 -9.91
C LEU A 281 -9.29 8.90 -9.32
N ARG A 282 -10.20 8.53 -8.41
CA ARG A 282 -11.00 9.54 -7.71
C ARG A 282 -10.12 10.58 -6.98
N PRO A 283 -10.57 11.85 -6.88
CA PRO A 283 -9.75 12.96 -6.41
C PRO A 283 -9.22 12.84 -4.99
N ASN A 284 -9.88 12.08 -4.12
CA ASN A 284 -9.53 11.93 -2.71
C ASN A 284 -8.62 10.74 -2.37
N ILE A 285 -8.15 9.98 -3.36
CA ILE A 285 -7.11 8.97 -3.15
C ILE A 285 -5.76 9.65 -2.94
N VAL A 286 -4.97 9.12 -2.01
CA VAL A 286 -3.60 9.55 -1.76
C VAL A 286 -2.62 8.50 -2.28
N LEU A 287 -1.71 8.91 -3.15
CA LEU A 287 -0.68 8.03 -3.68
C LEU A 287 0.50 7.95 -2.71
N GLN A 288 0.61 6.83 -2.01
CA GLN A 288 1.75 6.59 -1.10
C GLN A 288 3.05 6.41 -1.88
N ARG A 289 2.95 5.89 -3.12
CA ARG A 289 4.06 5.63 -4.01
C ARG A 289 3.57 5.55 -5.45
N ILE A 290 4.32 6.10 -6.38
CA ILE A 290 4.02 6.02 -7.82
C ILE A 290 4.99 5.12 -8.59
N PHE A 291 6.02 4.56 -7.95
CA PHE A 291 6.91 3.54 -8.51
C PHE A 291 7.51 2.69 -7.40
N GLY A 292 7.86 1.45 -7.71
CA GLY A 292 8.59 0.55 -6.81
C GLY A 292 10.09 0.80 -6.80
N LEU A 293 10.76 0.25 -5.80
CA LEU A 293 12.20 0.11 -5.75
C LEU A 293 12.52 -1.30 -5.27
N SER A 294 13.62 -1.83 -5.75
CA SER A 294 14.21 -3.08 -5.32
C SER A 294 15.65 -2.83 -4.87
N ASP A 295 16.18 -3.72 -4.05
CA ASP A 295 17.60 -3.75 -3.76
C ASP A 295 18.39 -3.81 -5.08
N TYR A 296 19.41 -2.95 -5.21
CA TYR A 296 20.14 -2.77 -6.47
C TYR A 296 20.89 -4.04 -6.89
N ASP A 297 21.42 -4.78 -5.93
CA ASP A 297 22.16 -6.01 -6.19
C ASP A 297 21.25 -7.19 -6.59
N LEU A 298 19.97 -7.11 -6.25
CA LEU A 298 18.97 -8.11 -6.56
C LEU A 298 18.13 -7.77 -7.81
N LEU A 299 18.10 -6.51 -8.24
CA LEU A 299 17.34 -6.09 -9.41
C LEU A 299 18.00 -6.62 -10.70
N ILE A 300 17.21 -7.34 -11.51
CA ILE A 300 17.60 -7.74 -12.87
C ILE A 300 17.11 -6.71 -13.88
N ALA A 301 15.80 -6.36 -13.81
CA ALA A 301 15.15 -5.46 -14.75
C ALA A 301 13.80 -4.91 -14.18
N PRO A 302 13.31 -3.74 -14.63
CA PRO A 302 14.04 -2.76 -15.44
C PRO A 302 15.05 -2.00 -14.59
N ASN A 303 16.23 -1.77 -15.12
CA ASN A 303 17.20 -0.90 -14.50
C ASN A 303 17.20 0.46 -15.23
N TRP A 304 16.65 1.48 -14.59
CA TRP A 304 16.58 2.82 -15.18
C TRP A 304 17.84 3.65 -14.95
N GLY A 305 18.85 3.09 -14.26
CA GLY A 305 20.16 3.76 -14.05
C GLY A 305 20.12 5.03 -13.21
N MET A 306 19.06 5.24 -12.43
CA MET A 306 18.81 6.49 -11.69
C MET A 306 18.58 6.22 -10.21
N LYS A 307 18.93 7.17 -9.34
CA LYS A 307 18.60 7.12 -7.92
C LYS A 307 17.11 7.42 -7.70
N LYS A 308 16.58 6.98 -6.55
CA LYS A 308 15.19 7.19 -6.16
C LYS A 308 14.71 8.65 -6.33
N SER A 309 15.51 9.60 -5.86
CA SER A 309 15.17 11.03 -5.93
C SER A 309 15.17 11.55 -7.37
N GLU A 310 16.04 11.01 -8.21
CA GLU A 310 16.13 11.37 -9.64
C GLU A 310 14.92 10.82 -10.41
N ILE A 311 14.54 9.55 -10.15
CA ILE A 311 13.33 8.93 -10.71
C ILE A 311 12.09 9.75 -10.32
N GLN A 312 11.94 10.06 -9.03
CA GLN A 312 10.80 10.85 -8.56
C GLN A 312 10.74 12.23 -9.23
N SER A 313 11.88 12.94 -9.27
CA SER A 313 11.95 14.26 -9.90
C SER A 313 11.67 14.20 -11.40
N TYR A 314 12.17 13.17 -12.07
CA TYR A 314 11.94 12.96 -13.50
C TYR A 314 10.45 12.75 -13.80
N MET A 315 9.82 11.81 -13.07
CA MET A 315 8.39 11.50 -13.23
C MET A 315 7.52 12.71 -12.91
N ASP A 316 7.75 13.38 -11.77
CA ASP A 316 6.98 14.56 -11.37
C ASP A 316 7.02 15.64 -12.45
N LYS A 317 8.21 15.98 -12.98
CA LYS A 317 8.36 16.97 -14.05
C LYS A 317 7.71 16.56 -15.36
N ARG A 318 7.75 15.26 -15.70
CA ARG A 318 7.11 14.77 -16.93
C ARG A 318 5.58 14.81 -16.79
N LEU A 319 5.02 14.35 -15.67
CA LEU A 319 3.59 14.42 -15.39
C LEU A 319 3.08 15.88 -15.38
N GLU A 320 3.86 16.80 -14.81
CA GLU A 320 3.54 18.23 -14.82
C GLU A 320 3.49 18.78 -16.25
N ARG A 321 4.52 18.51 -17.08
CA ARG A 321 4.55 18.94 -18.49
C ARG A 321 3.41 18.37 -19.33
N MET A 322 2.93 17.18 -18.98
CA MET A 322 1.77 16.55 -19.62
C MET A 322 0.43 17.08 -19.09
N GLY A 323 0.44 17.99 -18.12
CA GLY A 323 -0.78 18.57 -17.54
C GLY A 323 -1.64 17.56 -16.79
N VAL A 324 -1.02 16.53 -16.20
CA VAL A 324 -1.75 15.50 -15.44
C VAL A 324 -2.39 16.10 -14.20
N ILE A 325 -3.68 15.85 -14.01
CA ILE A 325 -4.44 16.24 -12.82
C ILE A 325 -5.25 15.02 -12.37
N GLN A 326 -5.00 14.58 -11.15
CA GLN A 326 -5.74 13.47 -10.55
C GLN A 326 -7.24 13.75 -10.51
N GLY A 327 -8.04 12.79 -10.89
CA GLY A 327 -9.50 12.91 -10.89
C GLY A 327 -10.10 13.68 -12.08
N SER A 328 -9.28 14.28 -12.96
CA SER A 328 -9.79 15.04 -14.11
C SER A 328 -10.58 14.19 -15.11
N ARG A 329 -10.43 12.87 -15.07
CA ARG A 329 -11.18 11.90 -15.89
C ARG A 329 -11.94 10.88 -15.03
N TYR A 330 -12.04 11.11 -13.74
CA TYR A 330 -12.83 10.28 -12.84
C TYR A 330 -14.32 10.45 -13.13
N VAL A 331 -15.01 9.33 -13.33
CA VAL A 331 -16.46 9.30 -13.45
C VAL A 331 -17.00 8.59 -12.19
N PRO A 332 -17.74 9.28 -11.32
CA PRO A 332 -18.38 8.63 -10.18
C PRO A 332 -19.30 7.50 -10.65
N ALA A 333 -19.20 6.33 -10.02
CA ALA A 333 -20.18 5.28 -10.26
C ALA A 333 -21.56 5.81 -9.87
N VAL A 334 -22.51 5.75 -10.78
CA VAL A 334 -23.92 6.03 -10.47
C VAL A 334 -24.38 4.88 -9.59
N LEU A 335 -24.45 5.11 -8.28
CA LEU A 335 -25.05 4.14 -7.37
C LEU A 335 -26.52 3.99 -7.78
N PRO A 336 -27.03 2.78 -8.01
CA PRO A 336 -28.45 2.61 -8.22
C PRO A 336 -29.17 3.13 -6.96
N VAL A 337 -30.05 4.09 -7.15
CA VAL A 337 -30.95 4.56 -6.10
C VAL A 337 -31.93 3.41 -5.86
N PHE A 338 -31.77 2.68 -4.75
CA PHE A 338 -32.73 1.68 -4.27
C PHE A 338 -33.78 2.33 -3.39
#